data_a7a096d4325abaf3513d356a8d5c92b4
#
_entry.id   a7a096d4325abaf3513d356a8d5c92b4
#
_cell.length_a   1.000
_cell.length_b   1.000
_cell.length_c   1.000
_cell.angle_alpha   90.00
_cell.angle_beta   90.00
_cell.angle_gamma   90.00
#
_symmetry.space_group_name_H-M   'P 1'
#
loop_
_entity.id
_entity.type
_entity.pdbx_description
1 polymer ?
#
loop_
_entity_poly.entity_id
_entity_poly.type
_entity_poly.pdbx_seq_one_letter_code
_entity_poly.pdbx_strand_id
1 'polypeptide(L)'
;CPEGAIEIIEREAQPYNESVVMETIVKQGRNTILAHLEHLRDHNENELLKEAVAYIKKHQIDLSPGAEIKPSIASTVIFENMKEALNHIKPQQESACGCGSSKTIDFRIDMDKVNAAAAPAVVAATVPASSELRQWPVQLHLVNPMASYFQGADVVLAADCVAFAMGDFHERLLKNKSLAIACPKLDTNKDVYVEKLSTMISDAKINTLTVPIMEVPCCGGLMQMAKIAVQQSGRNIPIKKIVVGIKGDILQEEWV
;
A
#
# COMPACT_ATOMS: atom_id res chain seq x y z
N CYS A 1 -15.39 8.58 19.49
CA CYS A 1 -16.35 8.92 18.43
C CYS A 1 -17.31 9.98 18.99
N PRO A 2 -17.41 11.19 18.41
CA PRO A 2 -18.25 12.26 18.95
C PRO A 2 -19.77 11.91 18.90
N GLU A 3 -20.15 10.96 18.05
CA GLU A 3 -21.55 10.53 17.88
C GLU A 3 -21.95 9.37 18.81
N GLY A 4 -21.07 8.91 19.71
CA GLY A 4 -21.38 7.81 20.63
C GLY A 4 -21.63 6.44 19.97
N ALA A 5 -21.31 6.30 18.68
CA ALA A 5 -21.54 5.06 17.93
C ALA A 5 -20.56 3.93 18.30
N ILE A 6 -19.49 4.24 19.03
CA ILE A 6 -18.48 3.26 19.47
C ILE A 6 -18.32 3.44 20.98
N GLU A 7 -18.64 2.40 21.73
CA GLU A 7 -18.37 2.30 23.16
C GLU A 7 -17.17 1.39 23.40
N ILE A 8 -16.22 1.85 24.21
CA ILE A 8 -15.07 1.04 24.61
C ILE A 8 -15.46 0.27 25.87
N ILE A 9 -15.58 -1.04 25.76
CA ILE A 9 -15.86 -1.92 26.90
C ILE A 9 -14.57 -2.67 27.20
N GLU A 10 -13.98 -2.44 28.37
CA GLU A 10 -12.87 -3.21 28.88
C GLU A 10 -13.40 -4.54 29.44
N ARG A 11 -12.87 -5.65 28.95
CA ARG A 11 -13.14 -7.00 29.46
C ARG A 11 -11.88 -7.83 29.38
N GLU A 12 -11.73 -8.80 30.25
CA GLU A 12 -10.66 -9.79 30.15
C GLU A 12 -10.78 -10.54 28.82
N ALA A 13 -9.71 -10.53 28.05
CA ALA A 13 -9.64 -11.30 26.81
C ALA A 13 -9.59 -12.78 27.15
N GLN A 14 -10.38 -13.60 26.44
CA GLN A 14 -10.23 -15.05 26.53
C GLN A 14 -8.84 -15.47 26.02
N PRO A 15 -8.21 -16.48 26.59
CA PRO A 15 -6.93 -16.98 26.10
C PRO A 15 -7.07 -17.37 24.62
N TYR A 16 -6.04 -17.04 23.86
CA TYR A 16 -6.01 -17.33 22.42
C TYR A 16 -6.12 -18.84 22.17
N ASN A 17 -6.94 -19.22 21.22
CA ASN A 17 -7.17 -20.62 20.84
C ASN A 17 -7.16 -20.75 19.31
N GLU A 18 -6.09 -21.34 18.80
CA GLU A 18 -5.86 -21.51 17.35
C GLU A 18 -6.96 -22.33 16.68
N SER A 19 -7.50 -23.34 17.35
CA SER A 19 -8.57 -24.17 16.78
C SER A 19 -9.85 -23.37 16.52
N VAL A 20 -10.19 -22.41 17.39
CA VAL A 20 -11.37 -21.52 17.23
C VAL A 20 -11.13 -20.53 16.08
N VAL A 21 -9.91 -20.02 15.98
CA VAL A 21 -9.51 -19.13 14.88
C VAL A 21 -9.58 -19.86 13.55
N MET A 22 -9.05 -21.08 13.47
CA MET A 22 -9.09 -21.92 12.27
C MET A 22 -10.53 -22.27 11.84
N GLU A 23 -11.46 -22.48 12.76
CA GLU A 23 -12.87 -22.70 12.43
C GLU A 23 -13.48 -21.53 11.65
N THR A 24 -13.07 -20.31 12.00
CA THR A 24 -13.52 -19.08 11.31
C THR A 24 -12.82 -18.89 9.98
N ILE A 25 -11.51 -19.12 9.94
CA ILE A 25 -10.66 -18.94 8.74
C ILE A 25 -11.04 -19.92 7.63
N VAL A 26 -11.35 -21.17 7.99
CA VAL A 26 -11.77 -22.19 7.01
C VAL A 26 -13.03 -21.79 6.24
N LYS A 27 -13.98 -21.12 6.91
CA LYS A 27 -15.21 -20.60 6.27
C LYS A 27 -14.94 -19.52 5.23
N GLN A 28 -13.80 -18.82 5.32
CA GLN A 28 -13.39 -17.75 4.41
C GLN A 28 -12.61 -18.25 3.18
N GLY A 29 -12.25 -19.51 3.17
CA GLY A 29 -11.66 -20.16 2.00
C GLY A 29 -10.15 -20.31 2.02
N ARG A 30 -9.64 -20.99 0.98
CA ARG A 30 -8.25 -21.43 0.84
C ARG A 30 -7.23 -20.30 1.01
N ASN A 31 -7.46 -19.16 0.36
CA ASN A 31 -6.48 -18.06 0.36
C ASN A 31 -6.29 -17.48 1.77
N THR A 32 -7.37 -17.41 2.56
CA THR A 32 -7.31 -16.94 3.95
C THR A 32 -6.56 -17.94 4.83
N ILE A 33 -6.75 -19.25 4.62
CA ILE A 33 -5.99 -20.29 5.32
C ILE A 33 -4.50 -20.15 5.03
N LEU A 34 -4.12 -20.04 3.76
CA LEU A 34 -2.71 -19.92 3.36
C LEU A 34 -2.07 -18.64 3.93
N ALA A 35 -2.76 -17.51 3.86
CA ALA A 35 -2.28 -16.25 4.42
C ALA A 35 -2.10 -16.34 5.95
N HIS A 36 -2.98 -17.03 6.66
CA HIS A 36 -2.85 -17.24 8.10
C HIS A 36 -1.65 -18.13 8.45
N LEU A 37 -1.44 -19.23 7.74
CA LEU A 37 -0.27 -20.10 7.95
C LEU A 37 1.04 -19.37 7.66
N GLU A 38 1.07 -18.53 6.62
CA GLU A 38 2.19 -17.67 6.29
C GLU A 38 2.46 -16.67 7.40
N HIS A 39 1.43 -16.02 7.91
CA HIS A 39 1.52 -15.09 9.03
C HIS A 39 2.12 -15.75 10.29
N LEU A 40 1.60 -16.89 10.71
CA LEU A 40 2.14 -17.63 11.87
C LEU A 40 3.62 -18.00 11.68
N ARG A 41 4.01 -18.41 10.48
CA ARG A 41 5.39 -18.71 10.15
C ARG A 41 6.28 -17.47 10.23
N ASP A 42 5.87 -16.37 9.64
CA ASP A 42 6.67 -15.13 9.55
C ASP A 42 6.86 -14.47 10.93
N HIS A 43 5.92 -14.70 11.85
CA HIS A 43 6.03 -14.28 13.25
C HIS A 43 6.70 -15.32 14.16
N ASN A 44 7.23 -16.45 13.60
CA ASN A 44 7.87 -17.54 14.34
C ASN A 44 6.96 -18.21 15.41
N GLU A 45 5.63 -18.11 15.24
CA GLU A 45 4.64 -18.75 16.11
C GLU A 45 4.50 -20.25 15.78
N ASN A 46 5.59 -20.99 15.99
CA ASN A 46 5.72 -22.38 15.55
C ASN A 46 4.72 -23.34 16.21
N GLU A 47 4.34 -23.09 17.46
CA GLU A 47 3.37 -23.94 18.16
C GLU A 47 1.97 -23.73 17.59
N LEU A 48 1.55 -22.48 17.39
CA LEU A 48 0.27 -22.15 16.76
C LEU A 48 0.22 -22.66 15.30
N LEU A 49 1.31 -22.55 14.57
CA LEU A 49 1.41 -23.13 13.22
C LEU A 49 1.22 -24.65 13.21
N LYS A 50 1.77 -25.37 14.20
CA LYS A 50 1.54 -26.82 14.35
C LYS A 50 0.07 -27.12 14.65
N GLU A 51 -0.57 -26.34 15.52
CA GLU A 51 -1.99 -26.47 15.85
C GLU A 51 -2.89 -26.21 14.64
N ALA A 52 -2.63 -25.14 13.87
CA ALA A 52 -3.33 -24.82 12.64
C ALA A 52 -3.23 -25.95 11.61
N VAL A 53 -2.01 -26.49 11.39
CA VAL A 53 -1.77 -27.62 10.50
C VAL A 53 -2.46 -28.90 11.00
N ALA A 54 -2.45 -29.16 12.30
CA ALA A 54 -3.17 -30.30 12.90
C ALA A 54 -4.67 -30.17 12.71
N TYR A 55 -5.22 -28.95 12.82
CA TYR A 55 -6.64 -28.66 12.56
C TYR A 55 -7.01 -28.97 11.10
N ILE A 56 -6.22 -28.49 10.13
CA ILE A 56 -6.43 -28.75 8.69
C ILE A 56 -6.44 -30.25 8.40
N LYS A 57 -5.48 -30.99 8.96
CA LYS A 57 -5.42 -32.46 8.82
C LYS A 57 -6.62 -33.16 9.42
N LYS A 58 -6.97 -32.79 10.65
CA LYS A 58 -8.11 -33.40 11.38
C LYS A 58 -9.42 -33.21 10.64
N HIS A 59 -9.62 -32.05 10.03
CA HIS A 59 -10.84 -31.70 9.28
C HIS A 59 -10.75 -31.99 7.78
N GLN A 60 -9.64 -32.60 7.32
CA GLN A 60 -9.42 -33.03 5.93
C GLN A 60 -9.67 -31.90 4.91
N ILE A 61 -9.18 -30.68 5.20
CA ILE A 61 -9.38 -29.50 4.37
C ILE A 61 -8.44 -29.58 3.17
N ASP A 62 -9.01 -29.60 1.97
CA ASP A 62 -8.23 -29.61 0.73
C ASP A 62 -7.75 -28.20 0.38
N LEU A 63 -6.42 -28.04 0.26
CA LEU A 63 -5.76 -26.79 -0.11
C LEU A 63 -5.25 -26.79 -1.55
N SER A 64 -5.67 -27.74 -2.39
CA SER A 64 -5.27 -27.79 -3.80
C SER A 64 -5.75 -26.56 -4.59
N PRO A 65 -5.00 -26.08 -5.59
CA PRO A 65 -5.45 -24.97 -6.44
C PRO A 65 -6.76 -25.34 -7.14
N GLY A 66 -7.82 -24.54 -6.92
CA GLY A 66 -9.14 -24.74 -7.52
C GLY A 66 -10.12 -25.62 -6.74
N ALA A 67 -9.76 -26.14 -5.57
CA ALA A 67 -10.67 -26.86 -4.74
C ALA A 67 -11.70 -25.94 -4.07
N GLU A 68 -13.00 -26.21 -4.27
CA GLU A 68 -14.06 -25.68 -3.39
C GLU A 68 -13.97 -26.39 -2.04
N ILE A 69 -13.86 -25.62 -0.96
CA ILE A 69 -13.78 -26.20 0.39
C ILE A 69 -15.15 -26.76 0.77
N LYS A 70 -15.35 -28.05 0.48
CA LYS A 70 -16.44 -28.85 1.06
C LYS A 70 -15.82 -29.74 2.11
N PRO A 71 -16.36 -29.83 3.32
CA PRO A 71 -15.88 -30.77 4.32
C PRO A 71 -16.24 -32.21 3.87
N SER A 72 -15.28 -32.95 3.32
CA SER A 72 -15.41 -34.42 3.14
C SER A 72 -14.06 -35.10 2.87
N ILE A 73 -13.86 -36.08 3.56
CA ILE A 73 -13.11 -37.37 3.62
C ILE A 73 -12.01 -37.61 2.56
N ALA A 74 -10.81 -37.82 3.09
CA ALA A 74 -9.64 -38.56 2.62
C ALA A 74 -8.81 -37.99 1.44
N SER A 75 -7.55 -37.66 1.71
CA SER A 75 -6.43 -38.30 1.05
C SER A 75 -5.04 -37.79 1.45
N THR A 76 -4.10 -38.71 1.38
CA THR A 76 -2.68 -38.63 1.76
C THR A 76 -1.84 -37.72 0.84
N VAL A 77 -2.39 -37.27 -0.28
CA VAL A 77 -1.73 -36.47 -1.32
C VAL A 77 -1.49 -34.99 -0.92
N ILE A 78 -2.19 -34.52 0.10
CA ILE A 78 -2.17 -33.11 0.53
C ILE A 78 -0.79 -32.70 1.12
N PHE A 79 -0.04 -33.65 1.65
CA PHE A 79 1.18 -33.35 2.41
C PHE A 79 2.40 -33.03 1.55
N GLU A 80 2.52 -33.64 0.38
CA GLU A 80 3.63 -33.37 -0.54
C GLU A 80 3.41 -32.03 -1.26
N ASN A 81 2.20 -31.74 -1.68
CA ASN A 81 1.85 -30.45 -2.33
C ASN A 81 1.97 -29.25 -1.37
N MET A 82 1.76 -29.44 -0.06
CA MET A 82 1.93 -28.39 0.95
C MET A 82 3.41 -28.10 1.23
N LYS A 83 4.28 -29.13 1.22
CA LYS A 83 5.74 -28.95 1.29
C LYS A 83 6.27 -28.22 0.07
N GLU A 84 5.76 -28.52 -1.11
CA GLU A 84 6.14 -27.87 -2.35
C GLU A 84 5.69 -26.41 -2.40
N ALA A 85 4.46 -26.10 -1.98
CA ALA A 85 3.96 -24.75 -1.87
C ALA A 85 4.74 -23.90 -0.85
N LEU A 86 5.17 -24.50 0.27
CA LEU A 86 5.99 -23.83 1.29
C LEU A 86 7.46 -23.68 0.87
N ASN A 87 8.01 -24.58 0.03
CA ASN A 87 9.39 -24.51 -0.45
C ASN A 87 9.60 -23.47 -1.56
N HIS A 88 8.56 -23.02 -2.23
CA HIS A 88 8.65 -21.94 -3.22
C HIS A 88 8.67 -20.53 -2.60
N ILE A 89 8.46 -20.41 -1.28
CA ILE A 89 8.56 -19.14 -0.57
C ILE A 89 9.99 -19.00 -0.05
N LYS A 90 10.84 -18.29 -0.79
CA LYS A 90 12.20 -17.96 -0.33
C LYS A 90 12.11 -17.04 0.90
N PRO A 91 12.92 -17.29 1.95
CA PRO A 91 13.01 -16.38 3.07
C PRO A 91 13.59 -15.04 2.61
N GLN A 92 12.83 -13.97 2.71
CA GLN A 92 13.34 -12.60 2.56
C GLN A 92 13.93 -12.16 3.90
N GLN A 93 15.15 -11.61 3.82
CA GLN A 93 15.92 -11.12 4.96
C GLN A 93 15.17 -10.07 5.79
N GLU A 94 15.45 -10.14 7.06
CA GLU A 94 14.87 -9.43 8.20
C GLU A 94 14.80 -7.91 8.04
N SER A 95 13.61 -7.35 8.28
CA SER A 95 13.46 -6.03 8.88
C SER A 95 12.26 -6.05 9.82
N ALA A 96 12.46 -5.53 11.01
CA ALA A 96 11.49 -5.50 12.10
C ALA A 96 10.16 -4.86 11.66
N CYS A 97 9.08 -5.58 11.88
CA CYS A 97 7.69 -5.32 11.56
C CYS A 97 7.21 -5.92 10.22
N GLY A 98 6.60 -7.10 10.30
CA GLY A 98 6.22 -7.95 9.16
C GLY A 98 5.00 -7.53 8.36
N CYS A 99 4.53 -6.26 8.38
CA CYS A 99 3.49 -5.86 7.46
C CYS A 99 4.11 -5.23 6.20
N GLY A 100 3.79 -5.77 5.02
CA GLY A 100 4.28 -5.26 3.73
C GLY A 100 3.85 -3.81 3.43
N SER A 101 2.95 -3.22 4.22
CA SER A 101 2.43 -1.87 4.03
C SER A 101 3.45 -0.76 4.28
N SER A 102 4.48 -1.00 5.11
CA SER A 102 5.53 -0.01 5.43
C SER A 102 6.88 -0.29 4.76
N LYS A 103 7.00 -1.39 4.00
CA LYS A 103 8.24 -1.73 3.29
C LYS A 103 8.51 -0.72 2.18
N THR A 104 9.67 -0.07 2.21
CA THR A 104 10.12 0.82 1.13
C THR A 104 10.51 -0.02 -0.10
N ILE A 105 9.85 0.21 -1.24
CA ILE A 105 10.14 -0.46 -2.51
C ILE A 105 10.31 0.61 -3.59
N ASP A 106 11.40 0.53 -4.33
CA ASP A 106 11.70 1.38 -5.48
C ASP A 106 11.62 0.55 -6.76
N PHE A 107 10.63 0.84 -7.61
CA PHE A 107 10.40 0.12 -8.86
C PHE A 107 11.17 0.70 -10.06
N ARG A 108 11.88 1.82 -9.92
CA ARG A 108 12.59 2.49 -11.03
C ARG A 108 13.64 1.58 -11.69
N ILE A 109 14.30 0.77 -10.90
CA ILE A 109 15.36 -0.15 -11.38
C ILE A 109 14.80 -1.23 -12.31
N ASP A 110 13.57 -1.70 -12.08
CA ASP A 110 12.95 -2.75 -12.88
C ASP A 110 12.32 -2.20 -14.16
N MET A 111 11.80 -0.96 -14.13
CA MET A 111 11.22 -0.32 -15.32
C MET A 111 12.25 0.02 -16.40
N ASP A 112 13.46 0.39 -16.02
CA ASP A 112 14.54 0.68 -16.97
C ASP A 112 14.99 -0.56 -17.75
N LYS A 113 14.87 -1.76 -17.16
CA LYS A 113 15.16 -3.04 -17.83
C LYS A 113 14.07 -3.45 -18.83
N VAL A 114 12.81 -3.09 -18.57
CA VAL A 114 11.67 -3.44 -19.43
C VAL A 114 11.64 -2.53 -20.68
N ASN A 115 11.99 -1.25 -20.52
CA ASN A 115 12.00 -0.30 -21.64
C ASN A 115 13.15 -0.55 -22.65
N ALA A 116 14.21 -1.27 -22.24
CA ALA A 116 15.32 -1.63 -23.16
C ALA A 116 14.98 -2.79 -24.10
N ALA A 117 13.88 -3.50 -23.90
CA ALA A 117 13.51 -4.70 -24.66
C ALA A 117 12.35 -4.53 -25.66
N ALA A 118 11.72 -3.35 -25.74
CA ALA A 118 10.56 -3.13 -26.60
C ALA A 118 10.91 -2.34 -27.87
N ALA A 119 11.08 -3.05 -28.97
CA ALA A 119 11.02 -2.49 -30.32
C ALA A 119 9.57 -2.34 -30.81
N PRO A 120 9.23 -1.38 -31.70
CA PRO A 120 7.87 -0.94 -31.90
C PRO A 120 7.07 -1.88 -32.82
N ALA A 121 5.91 -2.34 -32.37
CA ALA A 121 4.90 -2.93 -33.23
C ALA A 121 3.60 -2.13 -33.10
N VAL A 122 3.24 -1.48 -34.19
CA VAL A 122 1.98 -0.75 -34.38
C VAL A 122 0.81 -1.71 -34.43
N VAL A 123 -0.03 -1.72 -33.42
CA VAL A 123 -1.44 -2.13 -33.52
C VAL A 123 -2.22 -1.31 -32.50
N ALA A 124 -3.20 -0.53 -32.95
CA ALA A 124 -4.17 0.17 -32.12
C ALA A 124 -5.15 -0.83 -31.49
N ALA A 125 -4.66 -1.57 -30.51
CA ALA A 125 -5.49 -2.26 -29.53
C ALA A 125 -5.45 -1.38 -28.27
N THR A 126 -6.58 -1.18 -27.61
CA THR A 126 -6.68 -0.53 -26.31
C THR A 126 -5.86 -1.32 -25.30
N VAL A 127 -4.57 -1.03 -25.24
CA VAL A 127 -3.69 -1.60 -24.22
C VAL A 127 -4.14 -1.01 -22.88
N PRO A 128 -4.44 -1.82 -21.87
CA PRO A 128 -4.73 -1.31 -20.54
C PRO A 128 -3.61 -0.36 -20.12
N ALA A 129 -3.96 0.84 -19.62
CA ALA A 129 -2.97 1.79 -19.14
C ALA A 129 -2.14 1.12 -18.05
N SER A 130 -0.81 1.06 -18.23
CA SER A 130 0.10 0.52 -17.25
C SER A 130 0.21 1.46 -16.04
N SER A 131 0.50 0.89 -14.87
CA SER A 131 0.78 1.70 -13.69
C SER A 131 2.08 2.48 -13.86
N GLU A 132 2.04 3.78 -13.60
CA GLU A 132 3.21 4.65 -13.53
C GLU A 132 3.78 4.75 -12.09
N LEU A 133 3.26 3.93 -11.16
CA LEU A 133 3.75 3.90 -9.78
C LEU A 133 5.15 3.27 -9.74
N ARG A 134 6.11 4.00 -9.15
CA ARG A 134 7.53 3.62 -9.15
C ARG A 134 8.08 3.30 -7.77
N GLN A 135 7.22 3.32 -6.75
CA GLN A 135 7.62 3.17 -5.36
C GLN A 135 6.49 2.62 -4.50
N TRP A 136 6.90 2.13 -3.34
CA TRP A 136 6.02 1.77 -2.23
C TRP A 136 6.74 2.07 -0.91
N PRO A 137 6.07 2.54 0.16
CA PRO A 137 4.65 2.91 0.25
C PRO A 137 4.35 4.27 -0.41
N VAL A 138 3.03 4.64 -0.48
CA VAL A 138 2.58 5.92 -1.04
C VAL A 138 1.96 6.83 0.01
N GLN A 139 1.37 6.26 1.08
CA GLN A 139 0.72 7.05 2.13
C GLN A 139 1.77 7.84 2.94
N LEU A 140 1.54 9.15 3.11
CA LEU A 140 2.53 10.08 3.69
C LEU A 140 2.96 9.70 5.11
N HIS A 141 2.08 9.09 5.92
CA HIS A 141 2.48 8.54 7.22
C HIS A 141 3.52 7.42 7.11
N LEU A 142 3.45 6.61 6.04
CA LEU A 142 4.28 5.41 5.88
C LEU A 142 5.57 5.66 5.11
N VAL A 143 5.62 6.68 4.24
CA VAL A 143 6.82 6.95 3.42
C VAL A 143 8.00 7.37 4.30
N ASN A 144 9.19 6.90 3.92
CA ASN A 144 10.44 7.45 4.43
C ASN A 144 10.82 8.68 3.57
N PRO A 145 10.88 9.89 4.13
CA PRO A 145 11.17 11.11 3.37
C PRO A 145 12.57 11.12 2.73
N MET A 146 13.50 10.29 3.26
CA MET A 146 14.87 10.15 2.76
C MET A 146 15.06 8.99 1.79
N ALA A 147 13.97 8.29 1.40
CA ALA A 147 14.07 7.18 0.46
C ALA A 147 14.66 7.61 -0.88
N SER A 148 15.36 6.69 -1.55
CA SER A 148 16.08 6.94 -2.80
C SER A 148 15.20 7.53 -3.90
N TYR A 149 13.93 7.13 -3.95
CA TYR A 149 12.98 7.60 -4.95
C TYR A 149 12.53 9.05 -4.76
N PHE A 150 12.80 9.70 -3.62
CA PHE A 150 12.59 11.14 -3.42
C PHE A 150 13.83 11.98 -3.73
N GLN A 151 15.03 11.38 -3.77
CA GLN A 151 16.27 12.13 -3.98
C GLN A 151 16.27 12.83 -5.35
N GLY A 152 16.25 14.17 -5.34
CA GLY A 152 16.23 14.99 -6.56
C GLY A 152 15.02 14.74 -7.47
N ALA A 153 13.91 14.22 -6.95
CA ALA A 153 12.74 13.86 -7.73
C ALA A 153 11.73 15.01 -7.85
N ASP A 154 10.90 14.94 -8.89
CA ASP A 154 9.64 15.65 -8.94
C ASP A 154 8.61 14.85 -8.15
N VAL A 155 7.90 15.49 -7.22
CA VAL A 155 6.99 14.80 -6.30
C VAL A 155 5.55 15.24 -6.50
N VAL A 156 4.64 14.30 -6.50
CA VAL A 156 3.20 14.52 -6.43
C VAL A 156 2.74 14.27 -4.99
N LEU A 157 2.18 15.27 -4.35
CA LEU A 157 1.46 15.16 -3.07
C LEU A 157 -0.03 15.22 -3.35
N ALA A 158 -0.65 14.08 -3.58
CA ALA A 158 -2.06 14.02 -3.98
C ALA A 158 -3.00 13.87 -2.78
N ALA A 159 -4.15 14.55 -2.83
CA ALA A 159 -5.24 14.21 -1.94
C ALA A 159 -5.79 12.82 -2.30
N ASP A 160 -6.13 12.00 -1.30
CA ASP A 160 -6.51 10.58 -1.46
C ASP A 160 -7.60 10.34 -2.53
N CYS A 161 -8.56 11.27 -2.65
CA CYS A 161 -9.67 11.11 -3.59
C CYS A 161 -9.30 11.38 -5.06
N VAL A 162 -8.16 12.05 -5.34
CA VAL A 162 -7.83 12.52 -6.70
C VAL A 162 -7.66 11.36 -7.68
N ALA A 163 -6.92 10.31 -7.29
CA ALA A 163 -6.68 9.17 -8.16
C ALA A 163 -7.98 8.39 -8.51
N PHE A 164 -8.98 8.45 -7.65
CA PHE A 164 -10.28 7.81 -7.89
C PHE A 164 -11.21 8.65 -8.78
N ALA A 165 -11.02 9.98 -8.78
CA ALA A 165 -11.77 10.88 -9.63
C ALA A 165 -11.21 10.95 -11.06
N MET A 166 -9.88 10.89 -11.22
CA MET A 166 -9.17 11.05 -12.50
C MET A 166 -8.86 9.71 -13.15
N GLY A 167 -9.49 9.41 -14.28
CA GLY A 167 -9.21 8.17 -15.04
C GLY A 167 -7.79 8.12 -15.64
N ASP A 168 -7.17 9.26 -15.88
CA ASP A 168 -5.82 9.43 -16.45
C ASP A 168 -4.75 9.85 -15.41
N PHE A 169 -5.02 9.64 -14.12
CA PHE A 169 -4.14 10.05 -13.02
C PHE A 169 -2.69 9.60 -13.21
N HIS A 170 -2.48 8.33 -13.57
CA HIS A 170 -1.14 7.77 -13.75
C HIS A 170 -0.39 8.45 -14.91
N GLU A 171 -1.02 8.57 -16.05
CA GLU A 171 -0.39 9.15 -17.24
C GLU A 171 -0.15 10.65 -17.06
N ARG A 172 -1.14 11.36 -16.53
CA ARG A 172 -1.14 12.83 -16.49
C ARG A 172 -0.40 13.41 -15.31
N LEU A 173 -0.53 12.82 -14.13
CA LEU A 173 0.03 13.37 -12.89
C LEU A 173 1.24 12.59 -12.37
N LEU A 174 1.27 11.27 -12.51
CA LEU A 174 2.25 10.43 -11.84
C LEU A 174 3.46 10.09 -12.70
N LYS A 175 3.33 10.14 -14.03
CA LYS A 175 4.40 9.75 -14.96
C LYS A 175 5.72 10.48 -14.64
N ASN A 176 6.79 9.69 -14.42
CA ASN A 176 8.14 10.15 -14.08
C ASN A 176 8.26 10.89 -12.74
N LYS A 177 7.29 10.78 -11.84
CA LYS A 177 7.30 11.44 -10.53
C LYS A 177 7.19 10.44 -9.39
N SER A 178 7.62 10.84 -8.21
CA SER A 178 7.38 10.12 -6.97
C SER A 178 6.07 10.58 -6.33
N LEU A 179 5.40 9.69 -5.61
CA LEU A 179 4.06 9.92 -5.07
C LEU A 179 4.06 9.91 -3.55
N ALA A 180 3.35 10.86 -2.96
CA ALA A 180 2.83 10.78 -1.60
C ALA A 180 1.34 11.11 -1.62
N ILE A 181 0.54 10.40 -0.83
CA ILE A 181 -0.90 10.67 -0.69
C ILE A 181 -1.26 11.01 0.75
N ALA A 182 -2.26 11.86 0.95
CA ALA A 182 -2.73 12.26 2.26
C ALA A 182 -4.16 12.81 2.22
N CYS A 183 -4.90 12.64 3.31
CA CYS A 183 -6.20 13.28 3.51
C CYS A 183 -6.14 14.30 4.65
N PRO A 184 -6.13 15.62 4.39
CA PRO A 184 -6.05 16.63 5.45
C PRO A 184 -7.27 16.64 6.38
N LYS A 185 -8.37 16.01 5.98
CA LYS A 185 -9.60 15.91 6.78
C LYS A 185 -9.61 14.69 7.71
N LEU A 186 -9.19 13.53 7.21
CA LEU A 186 -9.31 12.25 7.92
C LEU A 186 -8.03 11.89 8.69
N ASP A 187 -6.86 12.30 8.17
CA ASP A 187 -5.59 11.94 8.79
C ASP A 187 -5.35 12.73 10.09
N THR A 188 -4.71 12.06 11.03
CA THR A 188 -4.29 12.62 12.32
C THR A 188 -2.80 13.02 12.29
N ASN A 189 -2.32 13.72 13.33
CA ASN A 189 -0.89 14.09 13.50
C ASN A 189 -0.29 14.79 12.26
N LYS A 190 -0.96 15.81 11.77
CA LYS A 190 -0.58 16.54 10.54
C LYS A 190 0.78 17.25 10.63
N ASP A 191 1.25 17.52 11.83
CA ASP A 191 2.58 18.11 12.06
C ASP A 191 3.68 17.19 11.52
N VAL A 192 3.52 15.87 11.66
CA VAL A 192 4.42 14.87 11.07
C VAL A 192 4.45 14.96 9.53
N TYR A 193 3.35 15.33 8.89
CA TYR A 193 3.29 15.55 7.44
C TYR A 193 4.14 16.75 7.02
N VAL A 194 4.01 17.85 7.75
CA VAL A 194 4.79 19.06 7.48
C VAL A 194 6.29 18.76 7.67
N GLU A 195 6.65 18.05 8.73
CA GLU A 195 8.04 17.63 9.00
C GLU A 195 8.59 16.75 7.88
N LYS A 196 7.87 15.71 7.46
CA LYS A 196 8.29 14.83 6.37
C LYS A 196 8.44 15.58 5.05
N LEU A 197 7.48 16.45 4.71
CA LEU A 197 7.57 17.28 3.51
C LEU A 197 8.76 18.24 3.57
N SER A 198 9.00 18.86 4.73
CA SER A 198 10.16 19.71 4.95
C SER A 198 11.46 18.94 4.74
N THR A 199 11.58 17.72 5.28
CA THR A 199 12.74 16.83 5.09
C THR A 199 12.90 16.42 3.61
N MET A 200 11.81 16.11 2.90
CA MET A 200 11.87 15.86 1.45
C MET A 200 12.42 17.05 0.69
N ILE A 201 12.07 18.26 1.09
CA ILE A 201 12.51 19.48 0.44
C ILE A 201 13.96 19.80 0.80
N SER A 202 14.34 19.79 2.09
CA SER A 202 15.67 20.20 2.57
C SER A 202 16.74 19.14 2.29
N ASP A 203 16.47 17.87 2.62
CA ASP A 203 17.49 16.83 2.68
C ASP A 203 17.44 15.90 1.46
N ALA A 204 16.26 15.43 1.05
CA ALA A 204 16.10 14.65 -0.18
C ALA A 204 16.17 15.55 -1.43
N LYS A 205 16.12 16.87 -1.28
CA LYS A 205 16.33 17.87 -2.34
C LYS A 205 15.39 17.67 -3.52
N ILE A 206 14.10 17.37 -3.26
CA ILE A 206 13.11 17.28 -4.33
C ILE A 206 13.13 18.54 -5.20
N ASN A 207 12.83 18.39 -6.50
CA ASN A 207 12.91 19.50 -7.45
C ASN A 207 11.63 20.34 -7.46
N THR A 208 10.48 19.67 -7.57
CA THR A 208 9.16 20.31 -7.62
C THR A 208 8.16 19.55 -6.76
N LEU A 209 7.13 20.26 -6.31
CA LEU A 209 6.02 19.67 -5.58
C LEU A 209 4.71 19.98 -6.30
N THR A 210 4.09 18.97 -6.92
CA THR A 210 2.75 19.08 -7.50
C THR A 210 1.71 18.65 -6.47
N VAL A 211 0.73 19.49 -6.20
CA VAL A 211 -0.30 19.25 -5.18
C VAL A 211 -1.69 19.21 -5.84
N PRO A 212 -2.11 18.04 -6.36
CA PRO A 212 -3.46 17.85 -6.85
C PRO A 212 -4.43 17.66 -5.66
N ILE A 213 -5.46 18.48 -5.64
CA ILE A 213 -6.52 18.49 -4.63
C ILE A 213 -7.88 18.45 -5.32
N MET A 214 -8.90 17.93 -4.62
CA MET A 214 -10.28 18.01 -5.09
C MET A 214 -10.83 19.43 -4.90
N GLU A 215 -11.84 19.79 -5.70
CA GLU A 215 -12.57 21.06 -5.59
C GLU A 215 -13.30 21.27 -4.24
N VAL A 216 -13.38 20.21 -3.43
CA VAL A 216 -14.10 20.23 -2.15
C VAL A 216 -13.28 20.92 -1.04
N PRO A 217 -13.93 21.66 -0.11
CA PRO A 217 -13.22 22.48 0.89
C PRO A 217 -12.26 21.72 1.79
N CYS A 218 -12.53 20.44 2.06
CA CYS A 218 -11.70 19.62 2.96
C CYS A 218 -10.27 19.40 2.44
N CYS A 219 -10.03 19.50 1.14
CA CYS A 219 -8.70 19.29 0.54
C CYS A 219 -7.76 20.50 0.63
N GLY A 220 -8.28 21.69 0.90
CA GLY A 220 -7.46 22.93 0.98
C GLY A 220 -6.34 22.88 2.01
N GLY A 221 -6.50 22.10 3.07
CA GLY A 221 -5.47 21.88 4.10
C GLY A 221 -4.17 21.26 3.56
N LEU A 222 -4.23 20.46 2.50
CA LEU A 222 -3.05 19.83 1.89
C LEU A 222 -2.12 20.89 1.29
N MET A 223 -2.68 21.87 0.61
CA MET A 223 -1.91 23.00 0.06
C MET A 223 -1.30 23.87 1.15
N GLN A 224 -2.00 24.06 2.27
CA GLN A 224 -1.44 24.79 3.43
C GLN A 224 -0.23 24.06 4.02
N MET A 225 -0.32 22.76 4.22
CA MET A 225 0.80 21.93 4.72
C MET A 225 2.01 22.01 3.77
N ALA A 226 1.80 21.95 2.46
CA ALA A 226 2.87 22.09 1.46
C ALA A 226 3.57 23.46 1.58
N LYS A 227 2.83 24.55 1.72
CA LYS A 227 3.38 25.89 1.90
C LYS A 227 4.19 26.03 3.19
N ILE A 228 3.66 25.52 4.30
CA ILE A 228 4.35 25.54 5.59
C ILE A 228 5.66 24.74 5.50
N ALA A 229 5.64 23.56 4.87
CA ALA A 229 6.82 22.74 4.69
C ALA A 229 7.92 23.44 3.87
N VAL A 230 7.56 24.14 2.80
CA VAL A 230 8.51 24.95 2.02
C VAL A 230 9.12 26.05 2.91
N GLN A 231 8.32 26.76 3.69
CA GLN A 231 8.82 27.79 4.60
C GLN A 231 9.78 27.23 5.65
N GLN A 232 9.46 26.08 6.24
CA GLN A 232 10.28 25.43 7.28
C GLN A 232 11.57 24.82 6.73
N SER A 233 11.56 24.35 5.48
CA SER A 233 12.70 23.65 4.87
C SER A 233 13.90 24.57 4.57
N GLY A 234 13.71 25.88 4.57
CA GLY A 234 14.73 26.84 4.17
C GLY A 234 15.09 26.81 2.67
N ARG A 235 14.42 25.97 1.86
CA ARG A 235 14.56 25.91 0.40
C ARG A 235 13.30 26.39 -0.29
N ASN A 236 13.44 27.23 -1.30
CA ASN A 236 12.33 27.61 -2.15
C ASN A 236 12.28 26.66 -3.36
N ILE A 237 11.20 25.89 -3.47
CA ILE A 237 10.93 25.01 -4.61
C ILE A 237 9.61 25.41 -5.28
N PRO A 238 9.45 25.20 -6.60
CA PRO A 238 8.18 25.45 -7.27
C PRO A 238 7.08 24.52 -6.74
N ILE A 239 5.94 25.09 -6.35
CA ILE A 239 4.73 24.32 -6.01
C ILE A 239 3.71 24.51 -7.13
N LYS A 240 3.21 23.41 -7.67
CA LYS A 240 2.14 23.39 -8.66
C LYS A 240 0.84 22.93 -8.00
N LYS A 241 -0.12 23.82 -7.89
CA LYS A 241 -1.47 23.48 -7.43
C LYS A 241 -2.32 23.02 -8.60
N ILE A 242 -3.03 21.92 -8.44
CA ILE A 242 -4.02 21.42 -9.41
C ILE A 242 -5.32 21.19 -8.66
N VAL A 243 -6.41 21.76 -9.15
CA VAL A 243 -7.76 21.54 -8.61
C VAL A 243 -8.50 20.59 -9.55
N VAL A 244 -8.93 19.47 -9.02
CA VAL A 244 -9.64 18.41 -9.75
C VAL A 244 -11.12 18.44 -9.31
N GLY A 245 -12.00 18.48 -10.29
CA GLY A 245 -13.45 18.35 -10.08
C GLY A 245 -13.86 16.93 -9.70
N ILE A 246 -15.00 16.76 -9.07
CA ILE A 246 -15.52 15.43 -8.68
C ILE A 246 -15.79 14.50 -9.87
N LYS A 247 -15.83 15.04 -11.09
CA LYS A 247 -15.95 14.26 -12.34
C LYS A 247 -14.61 13.94 -12.99
N GLY A 248 -13.48 14.35 -12.38
CA GLY A 248 -12.13 14.07 -12.86
C GLY A 248 -11.53 15.13 -13.78
N ASP A 249 -12.25 16.20 -14.10
CA ASP A 249 -11.74 17.29 -14.91
C ASP A 249 -10.76 18.17 -14.11
N ILE A 250 -9.68 18.68 -14.74
CA ILE A 250 -8.85 19.70 -14.14
C ILE A 250 -9.54 21.05 -14.28
N LEU A 251 -9.94 21.64 -13.15
CA LEU A 251 -10.62 22.93 -13.09
C LEU A 251 -9.63 24.10 -13.01
N GLN A 252 -8.50 23.89 -12.36
CA GLN A 252 -7.46 24.92 -12.19
C GLN A 252 -6.09 24.28 -12.12
N GLU A 253 -5.11 24.94 -12.72
CA GLU A 253 -3.70 24.55 -12.68
C GLU A 253 -2.86 25.82 -12.61
N GLU A 254 -2.07 25.96 -11.54
CA GLU A 254 -1.27 27.16 -11.30
C GLU A 254 0.02 26.84 -10.53
N TRP A 255 1.07 27.60 -10.79
CA TRP A 255 2.27 27.66 -9.97
C TRP A 255 2.11 28.70 -8.86
N VAL A 256 2.54 28.36 -7.64
CA VAL A 256 2.31 29.16 -6.43
C VAL A 256 3.62 29.46 -5.72
#